data_615fc996f3dad33c6f92c4e5bed427f9
#
_entry.id   615fc996f3dad33c6f92c4e5bed427f9
#
_cell.length_a   1.000
_cell.length_b   1.000
_cell.length_c   1.000
_cell.angle_alpha   90.00
_cell.angle_beta   90.00
_cell.angle_gamma   90.00
#
_symmetry.space_group_name_H-M   'P 1'
#
loop_
_entity.id
_entity.type
_entity.pdbx_description
1 polymer ?
#
loop_
_entity_poly.entity_id
_entity_poly.type
_entity_poly.pdbx_seq_one_letter_code
_entity_poly.pdbx_strand_id
1 'polypeptide(L)'
;MGHAVVFGCLVAEVSVRIVRYAVGGVRHYGELVSGEAGIARCEGNPFTGLSPTGDVDEIGDVVILAPLERPRIFGFAYNYASHIDETDRAVPEVPVCFMKPSTAVVGPDDAIVYPADGELVHFEGELVVVIGKEARHVKPSEAHEYILGYTCGNDVSDRIVQRRESAFGTLLIGKGQDTFAPLGPVIETELDPSALSLTTRVNGAVMQSASTADLLLAVPDIIGYLSRYLTLLPGDAIMTGTPSGVGPIRPGDVVEVEIEGIGVLRNPVVAESL
;
A
#
# COMPACT_ATOMS: atom_id res chain seq x y z
N MET A 1 46.19 -29.73 18.28
CA MET A 1 45.42 -29.32 17.10
C MET A 1 44.00 -29.03 17.57
N GLY A 2 43.71 -27.80 17.92
CA GLY A 2 42.41 -27.39 18.40
C GLY A 2 41.52 -26.95 17.24
N HIS A 3 40.36 -27.58 17.11
CA HIS A 3 39.35 -27.21 16.14
C HIS A 3 38.57 -26.06 16.77
N ALA A 4 38.72 -24.86 16.18
CA ALA A 4 37.86 -23.73 16.48
C ALA A 4 36.51 -23.97 15.83
N VAL A 5 35.47 -24.15 16.63
CA VAL A 5 34.08 -24.16 16.17
C VAL A 5 33.69 -22.70 16.04
N VAL A 6 33.54 -22.21 14.80
CA VAL A 6 32.94 -20.92 14.51
C VAL A 6 31.45 -21.08 14.69
N PHE A 7 30.89 -20.58 15.79
CA PHE A 7 29.47 -20.35 15.94
C PHE A 7 29.11 -19.19 15.01
N GLY A 8 28.47 -19.50 13.88
CA GLY A 8 27.78 -18.50 13.07
C GLY A 8 26.67 -17.89 13.92
N CYS A 9 26.87 -16.65 14.32
CA CYS A 9 25.82 -15.82 14.88
C CYS A 9 24.81 -15.61 13.74
N LEU A 10 23.65 -16.26 13.81
CA LEU A 10 22.47 -15.85 13.07
C LEU A 10 22.10 -14.47 13.64
N VAL A 11 22.54 -13.41 12.96
CA VAL A 11 21.96 -12.07 13.16
C VAL A 11 20.54 -12.22 12.65
N ALA A 12 19.56 -12.26 13.55
CA ALA A 12 18.18 -12.11 13.16
C ALA A 12 18.11 -10.77 12.37
N GLU A 13 17.71 -10.84 11.10
CA GLU A 13 17.45 -9.64 10.34
C GLU A 13 16.37 -8.86 11.10
N VAL A 14 16.72 -7.66 11.54
CA VAL A 14 15.82 -6.82 12.34
C VAL A 14 14.88 -6.19 11.33
N SER A 15 13.59 -6.51 11.45
CA SER A 15 12.53 -5.84 10.68
C SER A 15 12.66 -4.33 10.79
N VAL A 16 12.79 -3.66 9.66
CA VAL A 16 12.91 -2.20 9.59
C VAL A 16 11.59 -1.64 9.08
N ARG A 17 10.97 -0.80 9.93
CA ARG A 17 9.72 -0.10 9.61
C ARG A 17 10.05 1.32 9.21
N ILE A 18 10.09 1.58 7.90
CA ILE A 18 10.43 2.88 7.35
C ILE A 18 9.22 3.81 7.44
N VAL A 19 9.41 4.96 8.06
CA VAL A 19 8.40 6.02 8.20
C VAL A 19 8.85 7.25 7.41
N ARG A 20 7.92 7.86 6.68
CA ARG A 20 8.08 9.21 6.16
C ARG A 20 7.22 10.15 6.99
N TYR A 21 7.80 11.22 7.52
CA TYR A 21 7.12 12.10 8.46
C TYR A 21 7.60 13.55 8.34
N ALA A 22 6.86 14.46 8.97
CA ALA A 22 7.25 15.87 9.09
C ALA A 22 7.34 16.26 10.56
N VAL A 23 8.42 16.95 10.93
CA VAL A 23 8.61 17.60 12.23
C VAL A 23 9.11 19.03 12.01
N GLY A 24 8.51 20.00 12.70
CA GLY A 24 8.85 21.41 12.51
C GLY A 24 8.68 21.92 11.07
N GLY A 25 7.82 21.28 10.26
CA GLY A 25 7.60 21.60 8.84
C GLY A 25 8.65 21.02 7.88
N VAL A 26 9.64 20.28 8.38
CA VAL A 26 10.67 19.59 7.58
C VAL A 26 10.30 18.13 7.43
N ARG A 27 10.46 17.60 6.21
CA ARG A 27 10.18 16.19 5.89
C ARG A 27 11.42 15.35 6.07
N HIS A 28 11.25 14.18 6.69
CA HIS A 28 12.30 13.20 6.98
C HIS A 28 11.84 11.79 6.64
N TYR A 29 12.80 10.92 6.47
CA TYR A 29 12.63 9.48 6.64
C TYR A 29 13.24 9.07 7.98
N GLY A 30 12.73 8.00 8.56
CA GLY A 30 13.25 7.40 9.76
C GLY A 30 12.78 5.96 9.92
N GLU A 31 13.26 5.32 10.96
CA GLU A 31 12.92 3.96 11.33
C GLU A 31 12.14 3.98 12.65
N LEU A 32 10.99 3.28 12.69
CA LEU A 32 10.24 3.11 13.93
C LEU A 32 11.07 2.25 14.88
N VAL A 33 11.31 2.78 16.08
CA VAL A 33 12.04 2.04 17.13
C VAL A 33 11.08 1.02 17.74
N SER A 34 11.44 -0.25 17.70
CA SER A 34 10.63 -1.34 18.25
C SER A 34 10.45 -1.19 19.76
N GLY A 35 9.19 -1.12 20.22
CA GLY A 35 8.84 -1.00 21.64
C GLY A 35 8.95 0.42 22.22
N GLU A 36 9.31 1.42 21.44
CA GLU A 36 9.38 2.83 21.82
C GLU A 36 8.41 3.68 20.99
N ALA A 37 7.99 4.81 21.56
CA ALA A 37 7.13 5.78 20.89
C ALA A 37 7.95 6.79 20.05
N GLY A 38 9.06 6.35 19.44
CA GLY A 38 10.02 7.20 18.75
C GLY A 38 10.35 6.75 17.32
N ILE A 39 10.84 7.69 16.54
CA ILE A 39 11.33 7.49 15.18
C ILE A 39 12.82 7.86 15.16
N ALA A 40 13.69 6.89 14.90
CA ALA A 40 15.10 7.14 14.64
C ALA A 40 15.23 7.88 13.31
N ARG A 41 15.65 9.15 13.34
CA ARG A 41 15.76 9.99 12.15
C ARG A 41 16.86 9.49 11.24
N CYS A 42 16.61 9.49 9.93
CA CYS A 42 17.57 9.10 8.91
C CYS A 42 17.80 10.21 7.89
N GLU A 43 19.04 10.28 7.38
CA GLU A 43 19.39 10.98 6.15
C GLU A 43 19.33 10.03 4.95
N GLY A 44 19.17 10.58 3.73
CA GLY A 44 19.03 9.80 2.53
C GLY A 44 17.58 9.48 2.17
N ASN A 45 17.38 8.43 1.40
CA ASN A 45 16.05 7.93 1.07
C ASN A 45 16.06 6.39 0.99
N PRO A 46 14.90 5.73 1.13
CA PRO A 46 14.84 4.27 1.23
C PRO A 46 15.32 3.53 -0.03
N PHE A 47 15.40 4.20 -1.18
CA PHE A 47 15.78 3.59 -2.46
C PHE A 47 17.26 3.68 -2.76
N THR A 48 17.98 4.60 -2.10
CA THR A 48 19.42 4.80 -2.28
C THR A 48 20.24 4.53 -1.02
N GLY A 49 19.57 4.34 0.09
CA GLY A 49 20.11 4.06 1.41
C GLY A 49 19.66 5.09 2.44
N LEU A 50 19.35 4.60 3.62
CA LEU A 50 19.08 5.38 4.83
C LEU A 50 20.27 5.27 5.77
N SER A 51 20.62 6.37 6.43
CA SER A 51 21.69 6.43 7.43
C SER A 51 21.17 7.12 8.70
N PRO A 52 21.16 6.47 9.86
CA PRO A 52 20.72 7.07 11.10
C PRO A 52 21.54 8.33 11.45
N THR A 53 20.87 9.40 11.87
CA THR A 53 21.53 10.64 12.30
C THR A 53 21.95 10.60 13.77
N GLY A 54 21.37 9.70 14.54
CA GLY A 54 21.47 9.64 16.00
C GLY A 54 20.36 10.40 16.73
N ASP A 55 19.55 11.19 16.02
CA ASP A 55 18.38 11.87 16.59
C ASP A 55 17.18 10.92 16.64
N VAL A 56 16.31 11.12 17.64
CA VAL A 56 15.03 10.42 17.78
C VAL A 56 13.92 11.47 17.91
N ASP A 57 12.91 11.36 17.08
CA ASP A 57 11.71 12.20 17.15
C ASP A 57 10.58 11.44 17.84
N GLU A 58 9.89 12.09 18.79
CA GLU A 58 8.72 11.50 19.45
C GLU A 58 7.55 11.41 18.48
N ILE A 59 6.87 10.25 18.42
CA ILE A 59 5.78 10.01 17.46
C ILE A 59 4.59 10.96 17.66
N GLY A 60 4.40 11.47 18.88
CA GLY A 60 3.36 12.46 19.22
C GLY A 60 3.62 13.88 18.70
N ASP A 61 4.86 14.19 18.30
CA ASP A 61 5.28 15.53 17.86
C ASP A 61 5.44 15.64 16.34
N VAL A 62 5.15 14.55 15.62
CA VAL A 62 5.34 14.47 14.18
C VAL A 62 4.00 14.25 13.44
N VAL A 63 3.99 14.60 12.17
CA VAL A 63 2.91 14.24 11.25
C VAL A 63 3.42 13.10 10.36
N ILE A 64 2.80 11.93 10.44
CA ILE A 64 3.11 10.82 9.56
C ILE A 64 2.57 11.14 8.16
N LEU A 65 3.41 10.96 7.14
CA LEU A 65 3.09 11.23 5.75
C LEU A 65 2.92 9.91 4.97
N ALA A 66 2.32 9.99 3.78
CA ALA A 66 2.38 8.86 2.86
C ALA A 66 3.84 8.40 2.70
N PRO A 67 4.13 7.10 2.78
CA PRO A 67 5.51 6.60 2.74
C PRO A 67 6.23 6.88 1.41
N LEU A 68 5.44 7.08 0.35
CA LEU A 68 5.90 7.41 -1.00
C LEU A 68 5.41 8.81 -1.39
N GLU A 69 6.29 9.65 -1.94
CA GLU A 69 5.92 11.04 -2.23
C GLU A 69 5.10 11.19 -3.52
N ARG A 70 5.56 10.55 -4.61
CA ARG A 70 4.90 10.60 -5.93
C ARG A 70 5.13 9.29 -6.70
N PRO A 71 4.62 8.17 -6.22
CA PRO A 71 4.79 6.89 -6.88
C PRO A 71 4.04 6.85 -8.21
N ARG A 72 4.53 6.01 -9.14
CA ARG A 72 3.65 5.41 -10.11
C ARG A 72 2.87 4.33 -9.36
N ILE A 73 1.55 4.31 -9.53
CA ILE A 73 0.69 3.36 -8.83
C ILE A 73 0.08 2.44 -9.87
N PHE A 74 0.39 1.15 -9.76
CA PHE A 74 -0.26 0.09 -10.53
C PHE A 74 -1.32 -0.57 -9.64
N GLY A 75 -2.53 -0.76 -10.13
CA GLY A 75 -3.59 -1.46 -9.42
C GLY A 75 -4.01 -2.73 -10.16
N PHE A 76 -4.41 -3.75 -9.39
CA PHE A 76 -4.94 -5.00 -9.91
C PHE A 76 -6.41 -5.13 -9.53
N ALA A 77 -7.29 -5.22 -10.51
CA ALA A 77 -8.70 -5.52 -10.29
C ALA A 77 -8.94 -7.04 -10.37
N TYR A 78 -9.97 -7.51 -9.63
CA TYR A 78 -10.42 -8.91 -9.65
C TYR A 78 -9.35 -9.92 -9.22
N ASN A 79 -8.50 -9.58 -8.28
CA ASN A 79 -7.42 -10.44 -7.81
C ASN A 79 -7.77 -11.25 -6.54
N TYR A 80 -9.02 -11.21 -6.08
CA TYR A 80 -9.56 -12.09 -5.04
C TYR A 80 -10.79 -12.81 -5.56
N ALA A 81 -10.87 -14.14 -5.39
CA ALA A 81 -12.01 -14.94 -5.80
C ALA A 81 -13.30 -14.44 -5.14
N SER A 82 -13.25 -14.14 -3.84
CA SER A 82 -14.38 -13.62 -3.06
C SER A 82 -14.95 -12.30 -3.62
N HIS A 83 -14.09 -11.42 -4.14
CA HIS A 83 -14.53 -10.17 -4.77
C HIS A 83 -15.16 -10.40 -6.16
N ILE A 84 -14.65 -11.37 -6.91
CA ILE A 84 -15.24 -11.78 -8.20
C ILE A 84 -16.64 -12.33 -7.98
N ASP A 85 -16.81 -13.24 -7.02
CA ASP A 85 -18.11 -13.84 -6.68
C ASP A 85 -19.12 -12.77 -6.24
N GLU A 86 -18.71 -11.76 -5.45
CA GLU A 86 -19.55 -10.64 -5.04
C GLU A 86 -20.04 -9.79 -6.21
N THR A 87 -19.25 -9.68 -7.28
CA THR A 87 -19.56 -8.84 -8.47
C THR A 87 -20.24 -9.61 -9.58
N ASP A 88 -20.50 -10.93 -9.43
CA ASP A 88 -21.08 -11.83 -10.43
C ASP A 88 -20.35 -11.77 -11.78
N ARG A 89 -19.02 -11.78 -11.73
CA ARG A 89 -18.15 -11.72 -12.90
C ARG A 89 -17.37 -13.02 -13.06
N ALA A 90 -16.96 -13.31 -14.29
CA ALA A 90 -16.01 -14.39 -14.55
C ALA A 90 -14.60 -13.97 -14.17
N VAL A 91 -13.77 -14.94 -13.76
CA VAL A 91 -12.33 -14.72 -13.56
C VAL A 91 -11.74 -14.27 -14.90
N PRO A 92 -11.02 -13.13 -14.94
CA PRO A 92 -10.41 -12.64 -16.17
C PRO A 92 -9.36 -13.62 -16.70
N GLU A 93 -9.32 -13.82 -18.03
CA GLU A 93 -8.29 -14.66 -18.68
C GLU A 93 -6.88 -14.08 -18.56
N VAL A 94 -6.78 -12.75 -18.40
CA VAL A 94 -5.53 -12.01 -18.20
C VAL A 94 -5.69 -11.07 -17.01
N PRO A 95 -4.62 -10.77 -16.28
CA PRO A 95 -4.67 -9.80 -15.18
C PRO A 95 -5.19 -8.44 -15.64
N VAL A 96 -6.17 -7.91 -14.94
CA VAL A 96 -6.74 -6.58 -15.21
C VAL A 96 -5.96 -5.55 -14.41
N CYS A 97 -5.16 -4.76 -15.12
CA CYS A 97 -4.30 -3.72 -14.51
C CYS A 97 -4.78 -2.33 -14.91
N PHE A 98 -4.59 -1.39 -14.01
CA PHE A 98 -4.80 0.04 -14.25
C PHE A 98 -3.73 0.86 -13.53
N MET A 99 -3.72 2.16 -13.73
CA MET A 99 -2.83 3.07 -13.00
C MET A 99 -3.64 4.17 -12.33
N LYS A 100 -3.17 4.61 -11.16
CA LYS A 100 -3.65 5.82 -10.49
C LYS A 100 -2.59 6.91 -10.60
N PRO A 101 -3.00 8.18 -10.83
CA PRO A 101 -2.07 9.31 -10.79
C PRO A 101 -1.38 9.44 -9.44
N SER A 102 -0.15 9.95 -9.44
CA SER A 102 0.57 10.21 -8.18
C SER A 102 -0.08 11.30 -7.31
N THR A 103 -0.93 12.15 -7.88
CA THR A 103 -1.72 13.15 -7.15
C THR A 103 -2.85 12.56 -6.33
N ALA A 104 -3.23 11.31 -6.60
CA ALA A 104 -4.22 10.59 -5.81
C ALA A 104 -3.70 10.18 -4.41
N VAL A 105 -2.38 10.23 -4.17
CA VAL A 105 -1.77 9.78 -2.91
C VAL A 105 -2.04 10.75 -1.78
N VAL A 106 -2.50 10.20 -0.66
CA VAL A 106 -2.59 10.85 0.66
C VAL A 106 -2.03 9.91 1.72
N GLY A 107 -1.57 10.47 2.85
CA GLY A 107 -1.01 9.72 3.97
C GLY A 107 -2.02 9.35 5.05
N PRO A 108 -1.55 8.78 6.16
CA PRO A 108 -2.36 8.55 7.34
C PRO A 108 -2.96 9.85 7.87
N ASP A 109 -4.22 9.78 8.30
CA ASP A 109 -5.04 10.89 8.79
C ASP A 109 -5.31 12.04 7.80
N ASP A 110 -4.74 12.01 6.60
CA ASP A 110 -5.19 12.87 5.50
C ASP A 110 -6.60 12.48 5.07
N ALA A 111 -7.38 13.48 4.61
CA ALA A 111 -8.75 13.25 4.21
C ALA A 111 -8.87 12.59 2.83
N ILE A 112 -9.78 11.62 2.71
CA ILE A 112 -10.36 11.22 1.43
C ILE A 112 -11.43 12.27 1.07
N VAL A 113 -11.24 12.98 -0.04
CA VAL A 113 -12.19 14.01 -0.49
C VAL A 113 -13.27 13.34 -1.34
N TYR A 114 -14.50 13.37 -0.85
CA TYR A 114 -15.66 12.88 -1.57
C TYR A 114 -16.07 13.92 -2.62
N PRO A 115 -16.07 13.61 -3.93
CA PRO A 115 -16.35 14.58 -4.98
C PRO A 115 -17.75 15.21 -4.85
N ALA A 116 -17.89 16.46 -5.20
CA ALA A 116 -19.17 17.19 -5.08
C ALA A 116 -20.27 16.60 -5.97
N ASP A 117 -19.88 16.01 -7.12
CA ASP A 117 -20.76 15.30 -8.06
C ASP A 117 -20.68 13.77 -7.90
N GLY A 118 -19.96 13.27 -6.87
CA GLY A 118 -19.84 11.86 -6.57
C GLY A 118 -21.16 11.26 -6.10
N GLU A 119 -21.57 10.15 -6.70
CA GLU A 119 -22.81 9.47 -6.35
C GLU A 119 -22.58 8.22 -5.52
N LEU A 120 -21.49 7.49 -5.77
CA LEU A 120 -21.20 6.20 -5.14
C LEU A 120 -19.70 5.96 -5.06
N VAL A 121 -19.07 6.42 -4.00
CA VAL A 121 -17.65 6.19 -3.71
C VAL A 121 -17.49 5.03 -2.74
N HIS A 122 -16.64 4.07 -3.08
CA HIS A 122 -16.34 2.88 -2.27
C HIS A 122 -14.89 2.90 -1.80
N PHE A 123 -14.65 2.26 -0.63
CA PHE A 123 -13.31 1.86 -0.18
C PHE A 123 -12.94 0.50 -0.78
N GLU A 124 -11.65 0.24 -0.88
CA GLU A 124 -11.04 -1.06 -1.22
C GLU A 124 -9.71 -1.19 -0.47
N GLY A 125 -9.71 -1.92 0.67
CA GLY A 125 -8.49 -2.19 1.43
C GLY A 125 -7.59 -3.18 0.70
N GLU A 126 -6.29 -2.86 0.60
CA GLU A 126 -5.33 -3.63 -0.18
C GLU A 126 -3.95 -3.70 0.46
N LEU A 127 -3.27 -4.83 0.28
CA LEU A 127 -1.82 -4.89 0.43
C LEU A 127 -1.17 -4.13 -0.73
N VAL A 128 -0.17 -3.31 -0.41
CA VAL A 128 0.60 -2.56 -1.42
C VAL A 128 2.06 -2.97 -1.36
N VAL A 129 2.59 -3.38 -2.51
CA VAL A 129 4.00 -3.72 -2.69
C VAL A 129 4.76 -2.46 -3.10
N VAL A 130 5.89 -2.19 -2.47
CA VAL A 130 6.80 -1.10 -2.82
C VAL A 130 8.04 -1.66 -3.49
N ILE A 131 8.29 -1.24 -4.72
CA ILE A 131 9.46 -1.66 -5.50
C ILE A 131 10.71 -0.95 -4.97
N GLY A 132 11.76 -1.71 -4.68
CA GLY A 132 13.04 -1.20 -4.15
C GLY A 132 14.15 -1.08 -5.18
N LYS A 133 14.10 -1.89 -6.24
CA LYS A 133 15.13 -1.92 -7.30
C LYS A 133 14.47 -1.93 -8.67
N GLU A 134 15.18 -1.41 -9.67
CA GLU A 134 14.71 -1.50 -11.07
C GLU A 134 14.50 -2.96 -11.46
N ALA A 135 13.29 -3.28 -11.93
CA ALA A 135 12.88 -4.64 -12.24
C ALA A 135 12.38 -4.75 -13.70
N ARG A 136 13.06 -5.59 -14.48
CA ARG A 136 12.71 -5.89 -15.87
C ARG A 136 12.95 -7.35 -16.18
N HIS A 137 11.93 -8.04 -16.74
CA HIS A 137 11.96 -9.48 -17.02
C HIS A 137 12.31 -10.36 -15.81
N VAL A 138 11.77 -10.01 -14.64
CA VAL A 138 12.00 -10.72 -13.37
C VAL A 138 11.19 -12.01 -13.35
N LYS A 139 11.81 -13.11 -12.93
CA LYS A 139 11.07 -14.36 -12.68
C LYS A 139 10.35 -14.27 -11.33
N PRO A 140 9.17 -14.86 -11.17
CA PRO A 140 8.47 -14.86 -9.88
C PRO A 140 9.34 -15.33 -8.72
N SER A 141 10.19 -16.32 -8.91
CA SER A 141 11.10 -16.85 -7.87
C SER A 141 12.16 -15.84 -7.40
N GLU A 142 12.44 -14.81 -8.18
CA GLU A 142 13.44 -13.79 -7.91
C GLU A 142 12.78 -12.44 -7.48
N ALA A 143 11.45 -12.38 -7.46
CA ALA A 143 10.70 -11.13 -7.24
C ALA A 143 11.00 -10.45 -5.90
N HIS A 144 11.26 -11.23 -4.84
CA HIS A 144 11.59 -10.73 -3.51
C HIS A 144 12.84 -9.84 -3.48
N GLU A 145 13.80 -10.05 -4.39
CA GLU A 145 15.03 -9.26 -4.48
C GLU A 145 14.78 -7.81 -4.95
N TYR A 146 13.60 -7.53 -5.51
CA TYR A 146 13.22 -6.25 -6.10
C TYR A 146 12.22 -5.48 -5.23
N ILE A 147 11.72 -6.09 -4.15
CA ILE A 147 10.78 -5.48 -3.22
C ILE A 147 11.57 -4.74 -2.14
N LEU A 148 11.17 -3.51 -1.84
CA LEU A 148 11.62 -2.78 -0.65
C LEU A 148 10.84 -3.22 0.58
N GLY A 149 9.55 -3.44 0.43
CA GLY A 149 8.66 -3.79 1.52
C GLY A 149 7.20 -3.62 1.14
N TYR A 150 6.35 -3.55 2.16
CA TYR A 150 4.90 -3.54 2.03
C TYR A 150 4.27 -2.43 2.86
N THR A 151 3.11 -1.94 2.41
CA THR A 151 2.32 -0.94 3.14
C THR A 151 0.82 -1.21 2.95
N CYS A 152 -0.03 -0.60 3.76
CA CYS A 152 -1.47 -0.63 3.52
C CYS A 152 -1.85 0.38 2.44
N GLY A 153 -2.90 0.08 1.69
CA GLY A 153 -3.51 0.99 0.74
C GLY A 153 -5.02 0.92 0.74
N ASN A 154 -5.63 1.98 0.21
CA ASN A 154 -7.07 2.02 -0.04
C ASN A 154 -7.29 2.48 -1.49
N ASP A 155 -7.72 1.56 -2.36
CA ASP A 155 -8.03 1.86 -3.77
C ASP A 155 -9.43 2.47 -3.90
N VAL A 156 -9.58 3.71 -3.40
CA VAL A 156 -10.85 4.44 -3.42
C VAL A 156 -11.37 4.57 -4.85
N SER A 157 -12.67 4.34 -5.04
CA SER A 157 -13.28 4.20 -6.35
C SER A 157 -14.65 4.89 -6.45
N ASP A 158 -14.82 5.79 -7.40
CA ASP A 158 -16.14 6.26 -7.81
C ASP A 158 -16.78 5.23 -8.76
N ARG A 159 -17.72 4.47 -8.24
CA ARG A 159 -18.34 3.34 -8.96
C ARG A 159 -19.17 3.77 -10.17
N ILE A 160 -19.74 4.97 -10.15
CA ILE A 160 -20.55 5.45 -11.26
C ILE A 160 -19.66 5.83 -12.43
N VAL A 161 -18.60 6.62 -12.15
CA VAL A 161 -17.62 6.98 -13.17
C VAL A 161 -16.89 5.73 -13.67
N GLN A 162 -16.44 4.84 -12.78
CA GLN A 162 -15.79 3.59 -13.12
C GLN A 162 -16.63 2.71 -14.08
N ARG A 163 -17.95 2.59 -13.85
CA ARG A 163 -18.84 1.84 -14.74
C ARG A 163 -18.92 2.46 -16.13
N ARG A 164 -18.98 3.79 -16.22
CA ARG A 164 -19.01 4.51 -17.50
C ARG A 164 -17.69 4.32 -18.26
N GLU A 165 -16.55 4.42 -17.58
CA GLU A 165 -15.23 4.25 -18.18
C GLU A 165 -14.98 2.80 -18.62
N SER A 166 -15.33 1.82 -17.78
CA SER A 166 -15.09 0.39 -18.06
C SER A 166 -15.83 -0.10 -19.28
N ALA A 167 -16.97 0.51 -19.65
CA ALA A 167 -17.68 0.23 -20.88
C ALA A 167 -16.84 0.54 -22.13
N PHE A 168 -15.81 1.39 -22.02
CA PHE A 168 -14.88 1.76 -23.08
C PHE A 168 -13.47 1.21 -22.85
N GLY A 169 -13.29 0.30 -21.88
CA GLY A 169 -12.01 -0.37 -21.60
C GLY A 169 -11.00 0.50 -20.84
N THR A 170 -11.44 1.50 -20.11
CA THR A 170 -10.56 2.37 -19.30
C THR A 170 -10.99 2.39 -17.83
N LEU A 171 -10.05 2.72 -16.92
CA LEU A 171 -10.25 2.85 -15.48
C LEU A 171 -9.34 3.97 -14.95
N LEU A 172 -9.56 5.21 -15.37
CA LEU A 172 -8.71 6.33 -14.97
C LEU A 172 -9.40 7.25 -13.96
N ILE A 173 -10.49 7.91 -14.33
CA ILE A 173 -11.11 8.94 -13.48
C ILE A 173 -11.84 8.31 -12.30
N GLY A 174 -12.54 7.18 -12.53
CA GLY A 174 -13.22 6.46 -11.45
C GLY A 174 -12.29 5.93 -10.34
N LYS A 175 -11.01 5.80 -10.63
CA LYS A 175 -9.98 5.27 -9.72
C LYS A 175 -8.90 6.29 -9.33
N GLY A 176 -8.73 7.36 -10.10
CA GLY A 176 -7.55 8.21 -10.05
C GLY A 176 -7.79 9.66 -9.64
N GLN A 177 -8.94 9.99 -9.02
CA GLN A 177 -9.17 11.32 -8.48
C GLN A 177 -8.19 11.63 -7.35
N ASP A 178 -7.92 12.89 -7.11
CA ASP A 178 -7.08 13.31 -6.00
C ASP A 178 -7.60 12.71 -4.69
N THR A 179 -6.70 12.29 -3.80
CA THR A 179 -6.97 11.60 -2.52
C THR A 179 -7.48 10.15 -2.61
N PHE A 180 -7.64 9.58 -3.80
CA PHE A 180 -8.19 8.23 -4.00
C PHE A 180 -7.16 7.09 -3.86
N ALA A 181 -5.94 7.39 -3.42
CA ALA A 181 -4.91 6.41 -3.10
C ALA A 181 -4.25 6.67 -1.73
N PRO A 182 -4.99 6.55 -0.62
CA PRO A 182 -4.37 6.51 0.70
C PRO A 182 -3.32 5.41 0.79
N LEU A 183 -2.11 5.73 1.32
CA LEU A 183 -0.98 4.81 1.52
C LEU A 183 -0.35 5.04 2.89
N GLY A 184 0.01 3.98 3.58
CA GLY A 184 0.71 4.04 4.88
C GLY A 184 0.33 2.91 5.84
N PRO A 185 0.66 3.03 7.10
CA PRO A 185 1.39 4.13 7.75
C PRO A 185 2.91 4.07 7.56
N VAL A 186 3.46 2.89 7.25
CA VAL A 186 4.89 2.60 7.15
C VAL A 186 5.17 1.72 5.94
N ILE A 187 6.45 1.57 5.56
CA ILE A 187 6.91 0.47 4.74
C ILE A 187 7.54 -0.55 5.68
N GLU A 188 6.96 -1.75 5.77
CA GLU A 188 7.53 -2.88 6.50
C GLU A 188 8.42 -3.69 5.55
N THR A 189 9.71 -3.81 5.86
CA THR A 189 10.69 -4.39 4.92
C THR A 189 10.82 -5.90 5.04
N GLU A 190 10.60 -6.46 6.22
CA GLU A 190 10.78 -7.90 6.51
C GLU A 190 9.42 -8.57 6.78
N LEU A 191 8.64 -8.74 5.71
CA LEU A 191 7.30 -9.31 5.80
C LEU A 191 7.10 -10.38 4.74
N ASP A 192 6.58 -11.53 5.14
CA ASP A 192 6.09 -12.55 4.20
C ASP A 192 4.65 -12.22 3.77
N PRO A 193 4.43 -11.83 2.51
CA PRO A 193 3.11 -11.42 2.05
C PRO A 193 2.16 -12.59 1.79
N SER A 194 2.57 -13.83 2.02
CA SER A 194 1.85 -15.02 1.52
C SER A 194 0.55 -15.33 2.27
N ALA A 195 0.40 -14.89 3.53
CA ALA A 195 -0.75 -15.23 4.36
C ALA A 195 -1.08 -14.18 5.44
N LEU A 196 -0.99 -12.90 5.10
CA LEU A 196 -1.28 -11.81 6.02
C LEU A 196 -2.80 -11.61 6.19
N SER A 197 -3.24 -11.31 7.41
CA SER A 197 -4.60 -10.86 7.66
C SER A 197 -4.79 -9.43 7.14
N LEU A 198 -5.88 -9.20 6.39
CA LEU A 198 -6.33 -7.90 5.94
C LEU A 198 -7.72 -7.63 6.50
N THR A 199 -7.89 -6.50 7.17
CA THR A 199 -9.18 -6.05 7.71
C THR A 199 -9.43 -4.60 7.32
N THR A 200 -10.60 -4.31 6.75
CA THR A 200 -11.05 -2.93 6.52
C THR A 200 -12.24 -2.63 7.41
N ARG A 201 -12.22 -1.48 8.07
CA ARG A 201 -13.31 -0.97 8.90
C ARG A 201 -13.83 0.36 8.39
N VAL A 202 -15.13 0.56 8.55
CA VAL A 202 -15.74 1.89 8.37
C VAL A 202 -16.44 2.23 9.68
N ASN A 203 -16.06 3.35 10.31
CA ASN A 203 -16.54 3.78 11.62
C ASN A 203 -16.43 2.67 12.70
N GLY A 204 -15.34 1.91 12.66
CA GLY A 204 -15.08 0.78 13.56
C GLY A 204 -15.78 -0.54 13.20
N ALA A 205 -16.76 -0.53 12.29
CA ALA A 205 -17.42 -1.76 11.84
C ALA A 205 -16.56 -2.49 10.80
N VAL A 206 -16.30 -3.79 10.99
CA VAL A 206 -15.56 -4.62 10.04
C VAL A 206 -16.39 -4.83 8.78
N MET A 207 -15.83 -4.40 7.65
CA MET A 207 -16.45 -4.52 6.34
C MET A 207 -15.76 -5.57 5.47
N GLN A 208 -14.42 -5.63 5.51
CA GLN A 208 -13.63 -6.64 4.84
C GLN A 208 -12.78 -7.39 5.85
N SER A 209 -12.66 -8.72 5.68
CA SER A 209 -11.79 -9.59 6.48
C SER A 209 -11.36 -10.75 5.60
N ALA A 210 -10.08 -10.82 5.25
CA ALA A 210 -9.53 -11.81 4.34
C ALA A 210 -8.05 -12.07 4.64
N SER A 211 -7.46 -13.01 3.90
CA SER A 211 -6.03 -13.26 3.90
C SER A 211 -5.42 -12.97 2.53
N THR A 212 -4.18 -12.50 2.50
CA THR A 212 -3.43 -12.39 1.23
C THR A 212 -3.14 -13.75 0.58
N ALA A 213 -3.33 -14.85 1.33
CA ALA A 213 -3.30 -16.20 0.76
C ALA A 213 -4.43 -16.45 -0.28
N ASP A 214 -5.48 -15.62 -0.26
CA ASP A 214 -6.64 -15.73 -1.16
C ASP A 214 -6.44 -14.94 -2.47
N LEU A 215 -5.27 -14.31 -2.66
CA LEU A 215 -4.91 -13.65 -3.91
C LEU A 215 -4.83 -14.68 -5.05
N LEU A 216 -5.53 -14.42 -6.15
CA LEU A 216 -5.49 -15.27 -7.35
C LEU A 216 -4.14 -15.18 -8.07
N LEU A 217 -3.56 -14.00 -8.11
CA LEU A 217 -2.21 -13.74 -8.59
C LEU A 217 -1.38 -13.26 -7.39
N ALA A 218 -0.49 -14.11 -6.92
CA ALA A 218 0.36 -13.80 -5.77
C ALA A 218 1.37 -12.68 -6.09
N VAL A 219 1.92 -12.03 -5.05
CA VAL A 219 2.87 -10.92 -5.21
C VAL A 219 4.02 -11.23 -6.17
N PRO A 220 4.71 -12.40 -6.10
CA PRO A 220 5.76 -12.73 -7.04
C PRO A 220 5.30 -12.78 -8.51
N ASP A 221 4.09 -13.30 -8.73
CA ASP A 221 3.51 -13.42 -10.08
C ASP A 221 3.11 -12.05 -10.63
N ILE A 222 2.60 -11.15 -9.78
CA ILE A 222 2.31 -9.75 -10.13
C ILE A 222 3.57 -9.05 -10.65
N ILE A 223 4.70 -9.16 -9.92
CA ILE A 223 5.98 -8.58 -10.32
C ILE A 223 6.48 -9.21 -11.62
N GLY A 224 6.43 -10.54 -11.72
CA GLY A 224 6.79 -11.27 -12.93
C GLY A 224 5.96 -10.83 -14.13
N TYR A 225 4.66 -10.67 -13.96
CA TYR A 225 3.75 -10.20 -15.01
C TYR A 225 4.06 -8.77 -15.45
N LEU A 226 4.10 -7.81 -14.53
CA LEU A 226 4.36 -6.41 -14.86
C LEU A 226 5.75 -6.23 -15.48
N SER A 227 6.80 -6.79 -14.85
CA SER A 227 8.18 -6.62 -15.30
C SER A 227 8.45 -7.25 -16.67
N ARG A 228 7.61 -8.16 -17.12
CA ARG A 228 7.68 -8.72 -18.48
C ARG A 228 7.43 -7.66 -19.55
N TYR A 229 6.55 -6.70 -19.28
CA TYR A 229 6.09 -5.70 -20.25
C TYR A 229 6.62 -4.30 -19.94
N LEU A 230 6.78 -3.97 -18.66
CA LEU A 230 7.14 -2.66 -18.16
C LEU A 230 8.45 -2.74 -17.37
N THR A 231 9.22 -1.67 -17.32
CA THR A 231 10.28 -1.51 -16.33
C THR A 231 9.67 -0.92 -15.07
N LEU A 232 9.67 -1.68 -13.96
CA LEU A 232 9.35 -1.17 -12.65
C LEU A 232 10.54 -0.41 -12.09
N LEU A 233 10.29 0.70 -11.41
CA LEU A 233 11.31 1.58 -10.86
C LEU A 233 11.25 1.60 -9.33
N PRO A 234 12.36 1.89 -8.64
CA PRO A 234 12.35 2.14 -7.22
C PRO A 234 11.31 3.20 -6.86
N GLY A 235 10.46 2.89 -5.87
CA GLY A 235 9.36 3.75 -5.45
C GLY A 235 8.04 3.53 -6.19
N ASP A 236 7.95 2.63 -7.17
CA ASP A 236 6.65 2.22 -7.70
C ASP A 236 5.84 1.50 -6.61
N ALA A 237 4.55 1.77 -6.57
CA ALA A 237 3.58 1.11 -5.70
C ALA A 237 2.68 0.18 -6.52
N ILE A 238 2.44 -1.03 -6.00
CA ILE A 238 1.56 -1.98 -6.64
C ILE A 238 0.45 -2.36 -5.65
N MET A 239 -0.77 -1.90 -5.89
CA MET A 239 -1.99 -2.30 -5.21
C MET A 239 -2.39 -3.68 -5.71
N THR A 240 -2.46 -4.67 -4.82
CA THR A 240 -2.56 -6.09 -5.19
C THR A 240 -3.98 -6.59 -5.43
N GLY A 241 -4.97 -5.74 -5.22
CA GLY A 241 -6.38 -6.09 -5.29
C GLY A 241 -7.03 -6.18 -3.92
N THR A 242 -8.35 -6.08 -3.89
CA THR A 242 -9.18 -6.07 -2.69
C THR A 242 -10.07 -7.31 -2.59
N PRO A 243 -10.33 -7.84 -1.38
CA PRO A 243 -11.30 -8.92 -1.16
C PRO A 243 -12.75 -8.42 -1.21
N SER A 244 -13.73 -9.33 -1.04
CA SER A 244 -15.14 -9.00 -0.86
C SER A 244 -15.40 -8.10 0.35
N GLY A 245 -16.58 -7.49 0.41
CA GLY A 245 -17.00 -6.59 1.48
C GLY A 245 -16.74 -5.11 1.16
N VAL A 246 -16.43 -4.79 -0.10
CA VAL A 246 -16.33 -3.39 -0.56
C VAL A 246 -17.68 -2.69 -0.38
N GLY A 247 -17.67 -1.42 -0.01
CA GLY A 247 -18.91 -0.71 0.27
C GLY A 247 -18.76 0.82 0.18
N PRO A 248 -19.90 1.52 0.24
CA PRO A 248 -19.93 2.97 0.12
C PRO A 248 -19.35 3.63 1.37
N ILE A 249 -18.67 4.76 1.12
CA ILE A 249 -18.27 5.74 2.13
C ILE A 249 -18.95 7.08 1.86
N ARG A 250 -19.06 7.91 2.89
CA ARG A 250 -19.69 9.24 2.82
C ARG A 250 -18.90 10.24 3.66
N PRO A 251 -19.03 11.54 3.38
CA PRO A 251 -18.49 12.57 4.26
C PRO A 251 -18.92 12.36 5.72
N GLY A 252 -17.95 12.40 6.64
CA GLY A 252 -18.11 12.09 8.06
C GLY A 252 -17.69 10.68 8.46
N ASP A 253 -17.50 9.76 7.50
CA ASP A 253 -16.99 8.41 7.79
C ASP A 253 -15.48 8.44 8.05
N VAL A 254 -14.99 7.39 8.72
CA VAL A 254 -13.58 7.08 8.89
C VAL A 254 -13.34 5.67 8.36
N VAL A 255 -12.39 5.54 7.44
CA VAL A 255 -11.95 4.26 6.88
C VAL A 255 -10.62 3.87 7.51
N GLU A 256 -10.51 2.61 7.93
CA GLU A 256 -9.29 2.03 8.48
C GLU A 256 -8.96 0.74 7.71
N VAL A 257 -7.75 0.67 7.17
CA VAL A 257 -7.20 -0.54 6.55
C VAL A 257 -6.07 -1.04 7.42
N GLU A 258 -6.25 -2.23 7.97
CA GLU A 258 -5.27 -2.91 8.82
C GLU A 258 -4.71 -4.13 8.12
N ILE A 259 -3.38 -4.25 8.09
CA ILE A 259 -2.68 -5.42 7.60
C ILE A 259 -1.71 -5.89 8.67
N GLU A 260 -1.72 -7.19 8.94
CA GLU A 260 -0.86 -7.86 9.89
C GLU A 260 0.61 -7.53 9.63
N GLY A 261 1.35 -7.16 10.69
CA GLY A 261 2.76 -6.77 10.62
C GLY A 261 3.00 -5.31 10.17
N ILE A 262 2.08 -4.67 9.44
CA ILE A 262 2.24 -3.30 8.95
C ILE A 262 1.62 -2.28 9.93
N GLY A 263 0.36 -2.48 10.29
CA GLY A 263 -0.40 -1.58 11.15
C GLY A 263 -1.68 -1.09 10.50
N VAL A 264 -2.15 0.10 10.92
CA VAL A 264 -3.43 0.66 10.50
C VAL A 264 -3.24 1.96 9.72
N LEU A 265 -3.74 2.00 8.49
CA LEU A 265 -3.92 3.20 7.70
C LEU A 265 -5.32 3.75 7.95
N ARG A 266 -5.43 4.94 8.51
CA ARG A 266 -6.68 5.58 8.88
C ARG A 266 -6.87 6.87 8.09
N ASN A 267 -8.07 7.07 7.52
CA ASN A 267 -8.38 8.27 6.76
C ASN A 267 -9.83 8.72 7.02
N PRO A 268 -10.06 9.97 7.40
CA PRO A 268 -11.40 10.55 7.45
C PRO A 268 -11.90 10.85 6.03
N VAL A 269 -13.21 10.81 5.83
CA VAL A 269 -13.86 11.20 4.58
C VAL A 269 -14.49 12.57 4.75
N VAL A 270 -14.19 13.51 3.86
CA VAL A 270 -14.73 14.86 3.88
C VAL A 270 -15.44 15.20 2.56
N ALA A 271 -16.40 16.09 2.58
CA ALA A 271 -16.99 16.60 1.35
C ALA A 271 -15.99 17.54 0.63
N GLU A 272 -15.97 17.48 -0.69
CA GLU A 272 -15.26 18.49 -1.49
C GLU A 272 -15.84 19.88 -1.21
N SER A 273 -14.95 20.84 -0.95
CA SER A 273 -15.31 22.26 -0.85
C SER A 273 -15.01 22.93 -2.20
N LEU A 274 -16.07 23.37 -2.88
CA LEU A 274 -15.98 24.13 -4.12
C LEU A 274 -15.67 25.61 -3.85
#